data_9570befcfb02f4aec11fc92819b60cb6
#
_entry.id   9570befcfb02f4aec11fc92819b60cb6
#
_cell.length_a   1.000
_cell.length_b   1.000
_cell.length_c   1.000
_cell.angle_alpha   90.00
_cell.angle_beta   90.00
_cell.angle_gamma   90.00
#
_symmetry.space_group_name_H-M   'P 1'
#
loop_
_entity.id
_entity.type
_entity.pdbx_description
1 polymer ?
#
loop_
_entity_poly.entity_id
_entity_poly.type
_entity_poly.pdbx_seq_one_letter_code
_entity_poly.pdbx_strand_id
1 'polypeptide(L)'
;MKILKLTVCIGVLVLGGCSLFRSAPVAPPPAVAPPPPPAPQLPKPSATDPSPVEPGNDIVGYVQKTIVGKEDPLPDIARRFDVGYEEMLTANPGVDPWLPGAGREVVVPTQFILPAAPHEGVVVNVAAMRIFYYPPHKKGEPQVVFTHPIGIGKVGWKTPEGTTKIVSRQKDPVWVVPKSVRDEHAEDGEKLPAQVPAGPDNPLGAYEFRLGWPSYLIHGTNKPYGVGMRSSHGCIRLYPEDIAVFFDTIPIGTKVTVVNQPYLFGWRDGTLYLQAYTVMEDDSRDWNNNRKALLSKLLNPKLQKKISDHDKEIDWQRVGDLAHTPRAVPVPITGGFSGIDDVIGKSLLVENTLPEGSNWDGKTGLLVDEKTFKELVSGRSEAPPASQTQAAVQTQASAR
;
A
#
# COMPACT_ATOMS: atom_id res chain seq x y z
N MET A 1 -13.30 -86.19 -24.66
CA MET A 1 -13.25 -87.68 -24.53
C MET A 1 -12.63 -88.03 -23.19
N LYS A 2 -13.28 -88.83 -22.46
CA LYS A 2 -13.05 -89.46 -21.15
C LYS A 2 -13.51 -88.68 -19.93
N ILE A 3 -14.63 -89.07 -19.53
CA ILE A 3 -15.36 -89.16 -18.29
C ILE A 3 -14.59 -90.00 -17.28
N LEU A 4 -14.53 -89.60 -16.04
CA LEU A 4 -14.48 -90.58 -14.96
C LEU A 4 -15.25 -90.07 -13.73
N LYS A 5 -16.28 -90.82 -13.36
CA LYS A 5 -17.10 -90.80 -12.16
C LYS A 5 -16.33 -91.47 -11.02
N LEU A 6 -16.57 -91.04 -9.77
CA LEU A 6 -16.80 -91.96 -8.63
C LEU A 6 -16.97 -91.14 -7.35
N THR A 7 -18.06 -91.07 -6.78
CA THR A 7 -18.80 -92.00 -5.80
C THR A 7 -18.55 -91.60 -4.34
N VAL A 8 -19.63 -91.25 -3.74
CA VAL A 8 -20.02 -90.99 -2.39
C VAL A 8 -19.47 -91.98 -1.33
N CYS A 9 -19.13 -91.42 -0.18
CA CYS A 9 -19.32 -92.11 1.11
C CYS A 9 -19.74 -91.16 2.19
N ILE A 10 -20.92 -91.38 2.72
CA ILE A 10 -21.51 -90.69 3.87
C ILE A 10 -20.91 -91.32 5.15
N GLY A 11 -20.40 -90.46 6.01
CA GLY A 11 -20.04 -90.86 7.39
C GLY A 11 -20.52 -89.78 8.35
N VAL A 12 -21.69 -90.10 9.01
CA VAL A 12 -22.22 -89.32 10.11
C VAL A 12 -21.43 -89.66 11.36
N LEU A 13 -20.80 -88.69 11.98
CA LEU A 13 -20.32 -88.84 13.36
C LEU A 13 -20.67 -87.54 14.11
N VAL A 14 -21.73 -87.74 14.96
CA VAL A 14 -22.12 -86.77 15.98
C VAL A 14 -21.18 -86.91 17.16
N LEU A 15 -20.39 -85.84 17.43
CA LEU A 15 -19.77 -85.70 18.75
C LEU A 15 -19.90 -84.24 19.18
N GLY A 16 -20.68 -84.13 20.29
CA GLY A 16 -20.84 -82.85 20.96
C GLY A 16 -19.54 -82.33 21.56
N GLY A 17 -19.25 -81.09 21.28
CA GLY A 17 -18.16 -80.36 21.88
C GLY A 17 -18.60 -78.94 22.17
N CYS A 18 -18.94 -78.67 23.47
CA CYS A 18 -19.10 -77.31 23.97
C CYS A 18 -17.75 -76.56 23.80
N SER A 19 -17.60 -75.78 22.76
CA SER A 19 -16.47 -74.84 22.64
C SER A 19 -16.91 -73.53 23.30
N LEU A 20 -16.30 -73.25 24.43
CA LEU A 20 -16.26 -71.95 25.07
C LEU A 20 -15.67 -70.92 24.08
N PHE A 21 -16.53 -70.09 23.51
CA PHE A 21 -16.09 -68.89 22.80
C PHE A 21 -15.46 -67.91 23.82
N ARG A 22 -14.12 -67.95 23.99
CA ARG A 22 -13.40 -66.88 24.60
C ARG A 22 -13.38 -65.73 23.58
N SER A 23 -14.20 -64.69 23.82
CA SER A 23 -14.07 -63.44 23.12
C SER A 23 -12.62 -62.91 23.29
N ALA A 24 -11.90 -62.74 22.23
CA ALA A 24 -10.59 -62.07 22.28
C ALA A 24 -10.80 -60.63 22.81
N PRO A 25 -9.92 -60.12 23.68
CA PRO A 25 -10.05 -58.77 24.16
C PRO A 25 -9.94 -57.81 22.95
N VAL A 26 -10.97 -56.96 22.78
CA VAL A 26 -10.96 -55.89 21.78
C VAL A 26 -9.80 -54.97 22.15
N ALA A 27 -8.84 -54.83 21.23
CA ALA A 27 -7.75 -53.88 21.41
C ALA A 27 -8.34 -52.47 21.62
N PRO A 28 -7.83 -51.71 22.57
CA PRO A 28 -8.30 -50.34 22.75
C PRO A 28 -8.08 -49.57 21.44
N PRO A 29 -8.98 -48.62 21.08
CA PRO A 29 -8.81 -47.82 19.90
C PRO A 29 -7.46 -47.07 20.00
N PRO A 30 -6.76 -46.88 18.88
CA PRO A 30 -5.48 -46.16 18.90
C PRO A 30 -5.69 -44.81 19.55
N ALA A 31 -4.81 -44.45 20.48
CA ALA A 31 -4.85 -43.13 21.12
C ALA A 31 -4.82 -42.04 20.05
N VAL A 32 -5.82 -41.20 20.01
CA VAL A 32 -5.85 -40.03 19.14
C VAL A 32 -4.65 -39.16 19.53
N ALA A 33 -3.72 -38.96 18.62
CA ALA A 33 -2.61 -38.08 18.86
C ALA A 33 -3.14 -36.69 19.28
N PRO A 34 -2.52 -36.03 20.27
CA PRO A 34 -2.93 -34.71 20.66
C PRO A 34 -2.85 -33.80 19.42
N PRO A 35 -3.77 -32.84 19.26
CA PRO A 35 -3.71 -31.91 18.15
C PRO A 35 -2.34 -31.22 18.18
N PRO A 36 -1.74 -30.93 17.00
CA PRO A 36 -0.48 -30.20 16.94
C PRO A 36 -0.63 -28.86 17.66
N PRO A 37 0.41 -28.38 18.34
CA PRO A 37 0.37 -27.07 18.98
C PRO A 37 -0.05 -26.01 17.96
N PRO A 38 -0.85 -25.00 18.36
CA PRO A 38 -1.24 -23.92 17.47
C PRO A 38 0.03 -23.27 16.88
N ALA A 39 0.00 -22.97 15.57
CA ALA A 39 1.09 -22.28 14.93
C ALA A 39 1.38 -20.94 15.65
N PRO A 40 2.65 -20.54 15.76
CA PRO A 40 2.99 -19.24 16.35
C PRO A 40 2.19 -18.14 15.64
N GLN A 41 1.48 -17.33 16.42
CA GLN A 41 0.78 -16.18 15.87
C GLN A 41 1.83 -15.12 15.45
N LEU A 42 1.70 -14.61 14.24
CA LEU A 42 2.52 -13.49 13.78
C LEU A 42 2.14 -12.23 14.57
N PRO A 43 3.07 -11.30 14.78
CA PRO A 43 2.76 -10.01 15.38
C PRO A 43 1.84 -9.21 14.45
N LYS A 44 1.02 -8.34 15.03
CA LYS A 44 0.21 -7.39 14.27
C LYS A 44 1.09 -6.38 13.55
N PRO A 45 0.66 -5.84 12.39
CA PRO A 45 1.39 -4.79 11.71
C PRO A 45 1.47 -3.53 12.56
N SER A 46 2.60 -2.82 12.45
CA SER A 46 2.77 -1.50 13.07
C SER A 46 2.05 -0.45 12.23
N ALA A 47 1.26 0.41 12.88
CA ALA A 47 0.72 1.59 12.25
C ALA A 47 1.85 2.57 11.87
N THR A 48 1.65 3.30 10.79
CA THR A 48 2.59 4.34 10.34
C THR A 48 2.26 5.71 10.91
N ASP A 49 1.05 5.91 11.44
CA ASP A 49 0.50 7.19 11.85
C ASP A 49 -0.09 7.21 13.27
N PRO A 50 0.21 8.24 14.04
CA PRO A 50 1.32 9.19 13.85
C PRO A 50 2.68 8.58 14.19
N SER A 51 3.71 8.91 13.42
CA SER A 51 5.09 8.50 13.72
C SER A 51 5.86 9.59 14.47
N PRO A 52 6.60 9.28 15.53
CA PRO A 52 7.48 10.24 16.18
C PRO A 52 8.65 10.61 15.26
N VAL A 53 8.98 11.91 15.20
CA VAL A 53 10.17 12.41 14.51
C VAL A 53 11.25 12.66 15.57
N GLU A 54 12.16 11.73 15.70
CA GLU A 54 13.23 11.79 16.69
C GLU A 54 14.33 12.78 16.26
N PRO A 55 14.89 13.58 17.18
CA PRO A 55 15.97 14.49 16.83
C PRO A 55 17.19 13.76 16.24
N GLY A 56 17.56 14.15 15.02
CA GLY A 56 18.71 13.57 14.32
C GLY A 56 18.37 12.32 13.50
N ASN A 57 17.15 11.82 13.55
CA ASN A 57 16.63 10.76 12.71
C ASN A 57 15.70 11.36 11.64
N ASP A 58 15.97 11.04 10.39
CA ASP A 58 15.19 11.50 9.22
C ASP A 58 14.29 10.38 8.68
N ILE A 59 14.15 9.25 9.41
CA ILE A 59 13.45 8.05 8.96
C ILE A 59 12.38 7.67 9.98
N VAL A 60 11.16 7.44 9.48
CA VAL A 60 10.02 6.98 10.28
C VAL A 60 9.53 5.61 9.82
N GLY A 61 8.87 4.89 10.71
CA GLY A 61 8.34 3.56 10.41
C GLY A 61 9.41 2.46 10.30
N TYR A 62 8.97 1.29 9.85
CA TYR A 62 9.81 0.08 9.68
C TYR A 62 9.38 -0.64 8.41
N VAL A 63 10.33 -1.26 7.71
CA VAL A 63 10.01 -2.20 6.63
C VAL A 63 9.38 -3.45 7.24
N GLN A 64 8.26 -3.87 6.70
CA GLN A 64 7.53 -5.06 7.14
C GLN A 64 7.42 -6.05 5.97
N LYS A 65 7.05 -7.27 6.29
CA LYS A 65 6.66 -8.32 5.32
C LYS A 65 5.36 -8.92 5.77
N THR A 66 4.59 -9.43 4.83
CA THR A 66 3.37 -10.17 5.15
C THR A 66 3.16 -11.33 4.20
N ILE A 67 2.25 -12.23 4.54
CA ILE A 67 1.90 -13.38 3.71
C ILE A 67 0.62 -13.05 2.93
N VAL A 68 0.70 -13.22 1.63
CA VAL A 68 -0.45 -13.06 0.72
C VAL A 68 -1.55 -14.05 1.09
N GLY A 69 -2.76 -13.54 1.30
CA GLY A 69 -3.97 -14.32 1.52
C GLY A 69 -4.47 -15.00 0.24
N LYS A 70 -5.52 -15.80 0.39
CA LYS A 70 -6.25 -16.34 -0.77
C LYS A 70 -7.03 -15.19 -1.43
N GLU A 71 -6.89 -15.06 -2.75
CA GLU A 71 -7.59 -14.00 -3.51
C GLU A 71 -7.31 -12.58 -3.00
N ASP A 72 -6.06 -12.30 -2.61
CA ASP A 72 -5.62 -11.05 -1.98
C ASP A 72 -4.62 -10.36 -2.92
N PRO A 73 -5.06 -9.48 -3.82
CA PRO A 73 -4.18 -8.78 -4.75
C PRO A 73 -3.34 -7.71 -4.04
N LEU A 74 -2.18 -7.36 -4.64
CA LEU A 74 -1.28 -6.37 -4.04
C LEU A 74 -1.92 -5.00 -3.76
N PRO A 75 -2.86 -4.46 -4.58
CA PRO A 75 -3.55 -3.22 -4.25
C PRO A 75 -4.35 -3.27 -2.95
N ASP A 76 -4.95 -4.42 -2.60
CA ASP A 76 -5.70 -4.58 -1.36
C ASP A 76 -4.76 -4.66 -0.16
N ILE A 77 -3.63 -5.36 -0.31
CA ILE A 77 -2.56 -5.37 0.70
C ILE A 77 -2.00 -3.96 0.87
N ALA A 78 -1.72 -3.25 -0.23
CA ALA A 78 -1.21 -1.88 -0.19
C ALA A 78 -2.12 -0.96 0.62
N ARG A 79 -3.43 -0.93 0.33
CA ARG A 79 -4.40 -0.13 1.08
C ARG A 79 -4.48 -0.55 2.55
N ARG A 80 -4.43 -1.86 2.84
CA ARG A 80 -4.47 -2.40 4.20
C ARG A 80 -3.35 -1.89 5.09
N PHE A 81 -2.17 -1.67 4.49
CA PHE A 81 -0.98 -1.19 5.17
C PHE A 81 -0.69 0.31 4.93
N ASP A 82 -1.64 1.06 4.39
CA ASP A 82 -1.49 2.49 4.08
C ASP A 82 -0.26 2.78 3.17
N VAL A 83 -0.13 1.98 2.12
CA VAL A 83 0.92 2.08 1.11
C VAL A 83 0.27 2.36 -0.26
N GLY A 84 0.98 3.07 -1.13
CA GLY A 84 0.52 3.33 -2.48
C GLY A 84 0.71 2.13 -3.42
N TYR A 85 -0.09 2.08 -4.49
CA TYR A 85 0.01 1.02 -5.49
C TYR A 85 1.43 0.87 -6.06
N GLU A 86 2.00 1.96 -6.58
CA GLU A 86 3.35 1.95 -7.16
C GLU A 86 4.45 1.67 -6.12
N GLU A 87 4.29 2.11 -4.87
CA GLU A 87 5.20 1.77 -3.78
C GLU A 87 5.22 0.26 -3.55
N MET A 88 4.03 -0.37 -3.51
CA MET A 88 3.90 -1.81 -3.30
C MET A 88 4.50 -2.61 -4.45
N LEU A 89 4.26 -2.22 -5.71
CA LEU A 89 4.86 -2.86 -6.88
C LEU A 89 6.38 -2.71 -6.90
N THR A 90 6.87 -1.50 -6.65
CA THR A 90 8.30 -1.18 -6.63
C THR A 90 9.04 -2.00 -5.56
N ALA A 91 8.42 -2.22 -4.40
CA ALA A 91 8.98 -3.04 -3.35
C ALA A 91 9.02 -4.54 -3.69
N ASN A 92 8.15 -5.01 -4.61
CA ASN A 92 7.95 -6.42 -4.95
C ASN A 92 8.13 -6.69 -6.46
N PRO A 93 9.29 -6.44 -7.06
CA PRO A 93 9.49 -6.62 -8.49
C PRO A 93 9.28 -8.09 -8.90
N GLY A 94 8.59 -8.27 -10.04
CA GLY A 94 8.29 -9.59 -10.57
C GLY A 94 7.15 -10.35 -9.89
N VAL A 95 6.48 -9.73 -8.92
CA VAL A 95 5.23 -10.26 -8.36
C VAL A 95 4.06 -9.73 -9.18
N ASP A 96 3.20 -10.64 -9.64
CA ASP A 96 1.96 -10.25 -10.33
C ASP A 96 1.04 -9.53 -9.34
N PRO A 97 0.61 -8.29 -9.63
CA PRO A 97 -0.20 -7.51 -8.69
C PRO A 97 -1.61 -8.08 -8.47
N TRP A 98 -2.13 -8.84 -9.43
CA TRP A 98 -3.51 -9.39 -9.37
C TRP A 98 -3.53 -10.83 -8.87
N LEU A 99 -2.47 -11.57 -9.15
CA LEU A 99 -2.29 -12.96 -8.77
C LEU A 99 -0.93 -13.15 -8.08
N PRO A 100 -0.69 -12.48 -6.95
CA PRO A 100 0.61 -12.56 -6.27
C PRO A 100 0.93 -13.95 -5.73
N GLY A 101 -0.09 -14.79 -5.58
CA GLY A 101 0.04 -16.18 -5.11
C GLY A 101 -0.13 -16.31 -3.61
N ALA A 102 -1.20 -17.01 -3.19
CA ALA A 102 -1.45 -17.28 -1.78
C ALA A 102 -0.27 -17.99 -1.09
N GLY A 103 0.07 -17.57 0.11
CA GLY A 103 1.22 -18.07 0.88
C GLY A 103 2.55 -17.45 0.51
N ARG A 104 2.63 -16.60 -0.50
CA ARG A 104 3.86 -15.85 -0.84
C ARG A 104 4.12 -14.77 0.20
N GLU A 105 5.38 -14.61 0.58
CA GLU A 105 5.86 -13.46 1.35
C GLU A 105 6.05 -12.26 0.43
N VAL A 106 5.54 -11.10 0.83
CA VAL A 106 5.69 -9.83 0.12
C VAL A 106 6.20 -8.75 1.07
N VAL A 107 7.00 -7.84 0.52
CA VAL A 107 7.52 -6.66 1.24
C VAL A 107 6.45 -5.59 1.32
N VAL A 108 6.26 -5.03 2.50
CA VAL A 108 5.39 -3.89 2.75
C VAL A 108 6.26 -2.69 3.12
N PRO A 109 6.43 -1.69 2.22
CA PRO A 109 7.39 -0.61 2.37
C PRO A 109 6.88 0.50 3.30
N THR A 110 6.62 0.18 4.57
CA THR A 110 6.10 1.10 5.60
C THR A 110 7.20 1.84 6.38
N GLN A 111 8.39 2.02 5.77
CA GLN A 111 9.46 2.85 6.29
C GLN A 111 9.76 3.97 5.30
N PHE A 112 9.84 5.22 5.80
CA PHE A 112 9.96 6.39 4.94
C PHE A 112 11.08 7.31 5.40
N ILE A 113 11.88 7.79 4.44
CA ILE A 113 12.77 8.93 4.66
C ILE A 113 11.95 10.21 4.45
N LEU A 114 12.00 11.09 5.43
CA LEU A 114 11.28 12.36 5.37
C LEU A 114 11.83 13.25 4.25
N PRO A 115 10.96 13.95 3.50
CA PRO A 115 11.40 14.85 2.43
C PRO A 115 12.36 15.95 2.93
N ALA A 116 13.33 16.32 2.09
CA ALA A 116 14.22 17.43 2.34
C ALA A 116 13.47 18.78 2.14
N ALA A 117 12.52 19.04 3.01
CA ALA A 117 11.67 20.23 3.08
C ALA A 117 11.49 20.65 4.54
N PRO A 118 10.99 21.87 4.83
CA PRO A 118 10.64 22.24 6.20
C PRO A 118 9.59 21.27 6.77
N HIS A 119 9.85 20.69 7.94
CA HIS A 119 8.91 19.79 8.64
C HIS A 119 7.81 20.61 9.34
N GLU A 120 6.98 21.27 8.56
CA GLU A 120 5.87 22.12 9.02
C GLU A 120 4.68 22.04 8.05
N GLY A 121 3.47 22.02 8.58
CA GLY A 121 2.27 21.93 7.76
C GLY A 121 2.23 20.66 6.92
N VAL A 122 1.85 20.78 5.67
CA VAL A 122 1.77 19.67 4.72
C VAL A 122 2.96 19.70 3.75
N VAL A 123 3.65 18.58 3.61
CA VAL A 123 4.68 18.37 2.60
C VAL A 123 4.24 17.23 1.69
N VAL A 124 4.25 17.47 0.39
CA VAL A 124 3.91 16.47 -0.63
C VAL A 124 5.17 16.16 -1.43
N ASN A 125 5.56 14.89 -1.49
CA ASN A 125 6.59 14.45 -2.42
C ASN A 125 5.93 13.70 -3.58
N VAL A 126 5.84 14.37 -4.74
CA VAL A 126 5.15 13.79 -5.90
C VAL A 126 5.89 12.58 -6.47
N ALA A 127 7.22 12.53 -6.40
CA ALA A 127 7.98 11.37 -6.87
C ALA A 127 7.75 10.13 -6.03
N ALA A 128 7.53 10.30 -4.72
CA ALA A 128 7.17 9.21 -3.81
C ALA A 128 5.66 8.92 -3.80
N MET A 129 4.84 9.76 -4.42
CA MET A 129 3.39 9.74 -4.32
C MET A 129 2.93 9.62 -2.87
N ARG A 130 3.50 10.48 -1.99
CA ARG A 130 3.25 10.46 -0.55
C ARG A 130 3.14 11.86 0.03
N ILE A 131 2.19 12.03 0.96
CA ILE A 131 1.96 13.26 1.70
C ILE A 131 2.41 13.07 3.14
N PHE A 132 2.94 14.13 3.72
CA PHE A 132 3.40 14.19 5.11
C PHE A 132 2.75 15.41 5.77
N TYR A 133 2.12 15.21 6.90
CA TYR A 133 1.57 16.30 7.70
C TYR A 133 2.30 16.40 9.03
N TYR A 134 2.84 17.57 9.29
CA TYR A 134 3.53 17.93 10.53
C TYR A 134 2.63 18.89 11.33
N PRO A 135 1.87 18.40 12.33
CA PRO A 135 1.05 19.26 13.15
C PRO A 135 1.91 20.27 13.93
N PRO A 136 1.36 21.44 14.25
CA PRO A 136 2.02 22.38 15.14
C PRO A 136 2.32 21.73 16.49
N HIS A 137 3.54 21.91 16.99
CA HIS A 137 3.96 21.42 18.30
C HIS A 137 4.67 22.53 19.09
N LYS A 138 4.61 22.44 20.42
CA LYS A 138 5.29 23.41 21.29
C LYS A 138 6.76 23.06 21.43
N LYS A 139 7.57 24.06 21.73
CA LYS A 139 9.00 23.84 21.99
C LYS A 139 9.18 22.88 23.17
N GLY A 140 9.86 21.76 22.93
CA GLY A 140 10.09 20.69 23.91
C GLY A 140 9.09 19.54 23.86
N GLU A 141 8.02 19.66 23.08
CA GLU A 141 7.15 18.53 22.76
C GLU A 141 7.76 17.73 21.59
N PRO A 142 7.60 16.39 21.56
CA PRO A 142 8.00 15.58 20.43
C PRO A 142 7.25 16.02 19.17
N GLN A 143 7.97 16.17 18.07
CA GLN A 143 7.34 16.33 16.76
C GLN A 143 6.82 14.97 16.30
N VAL A 144 5.63 14.98 15.67
CA VAL A 144 5.09 13.80 15.01
C VAL A 144 4.83 14.12 13.54
N VAL A 145 4.75 13.07 12.72
CA VAL A 145 4.34 13.17 11.32
C VAL A 145 3.26 12.13 11.03
N PHE A 146 2.26 12.54 10.27
CA PHE A 146 1.29 11.66 9.61
C PHE A 146 1.70 11.52 8.16
N THR A 147 1.68 10.31 7.63
CA THR A 147 2.09 10.09 6.24
C THR A 147 1.20 9.06 5.54
N HIS A 148 0.65 9.44 4.41
CA HIS A 148 -0.26 8.62 3.62
C HIS A 148 0.14 8.59 2.14
N PRO A 149 -0.17 7.52 1.41
CA PRO A 149 0.01 7.47 -0.03
C PRO A 149 -1.01 8.40 -0.72
N ILE A 150 -0.61 8.92 -1.89
CA ILE A 150 -1.46 9.81 -2.67
C ILE A 150 -1.48 9.42 -4.15
N GLY A 151 -2.61 9.64 -4.80
CA GLY A 151 -2.68 9.74 -6.25
C GLY A 151 -2.36 11.18 -6.68
N ILE A 152 -1.66 11.32 -7.81
CA ILE A 152 -1.23 12.61 -8.37
C ILE A 152 -1.63 12.76 -9.84
N GLY A 153 -1.34 13.92 -10.42
CA GLY A 153 -1.59 14.21 -11.82
C GLY A 153 -0.93 13.22 -12.80
N LYS A 154 -1.70 12.77 -13.78
CA LYS A 154 -1.18 11.97 -14.90
C LYS A 154 -0.23 12.78 -15.79
N VAL A 155 0.48 12.11 -16.70
CA VAL A 155 1.33 12.78 -17.68
C VAL A 155 0.51 13.82 -18.45
N GLY A 156 1.04 15.03 -18.58
CA GLY A 156 0.33 16.18 -19.17
C GLY A 156 -0.55 16.98 -18.19
N TRP A 157 -0.84 16.43 -17.01
CA TRP A 157 -1.63 17.08 -15.96
C TRP A 157 -0.86 17.13 -14.63
N LYS A 158 0.30 17.78 -14.64
CA LYS A 158 1.21 17.79 -13.48
C LYS A 158 0.57 18.38 -12.24
N THR A 159 0.81 17.74 -11.10
CA THR A 159 0.69 18.39 -9.79
C THR A 159 1.85 19.38 -9.65
N PRO A 160 1.58 20.70 -9.46
CA PRO A 160 2.62 21.73 -9.47
C PRO A 160 3.53 21.62 -8.24
N GLU A 161 4.83 21.84 -8.45
CA GLU A 161 5.81 22.00 -7.37
C GLU A 161 5.81 23.43 -6.83
N GLY A 162 6.18 23.60 -5.57
CA GLY A 162 6.29 24.90 -4.92
C GLY A 162 5.54 24.98 -3.60
N THR A 163 5.22 26.20 -3.18
CA THR A 163 4.56 26.44 -1.89
C THR A 163 3.22 27.15 -2.09
N THR A 164 2.21 26.63 -1.39
CA THR A 164 0.87 27.20 -1.33
C THR A 164 0.30 27.02 0.10
N LYS A 165 -0.99 27.18 0.29
CA LYS A 165 -1.68 26.95 1.55
C LYS A 165 -3.08 26.40 1.32
N ILE A 166 -3.66 25.79 2.32
CA ILE A 166 -5.07 25.42 2.36
C ILE A 166 -5.89 26.72 2.55
N VAL A 167 -6.78 27.01 1.63
CA VAL A 167 -7.62 28.23 1.68
C VAL A 167 -9.04 27.96 2.12
N SER A 168 -9.55 26.75 1.87
CA SER A 168 -10.85 26.30 2.39
C SER A 168 -10.89 24.77 2.46
N ARG A 169 -11.88 24.24 3.18
CA ARG A 169 -12.19 22.81 3.23
C ARG A 169 -13.70 22.61 3.18
N GLN A 170 -14.14 21.50 2.59
CA GLN A 170 -15.55 21.20 2.44
C GLN A 170 -15.80 19.71 2.65
N LYS A 171 -16.83 19.41 3.42
CA LYS A 171 -17.42 18.08 3.56
C LYS A 171 -18.53 17.93 2.53
N ASP A 172 -18.67 16.73 1.98
CA ASP A 172 -19.66 16.39 0.95
C ASP A 172 -19.66 17.41 -0.20
N PRO A 173 -18.51 17.58 -0.90
CA PRO A 173 -18.36 18.61 -1.92
C PRO A 173 -19.20 18.30 -3.17
N VAL A 174 -19.64 19.34 -3.85
CA VAL A 174 -20.12 19.26 -5.23
C VAL A 174 -18.91 19.47 -6.16
N TRP A 175 -18.61 18.49 -7.00
CA TRP A 175 -17.53 18.66 -7.97
C TRP A 175 -17.99 19.51 -9.16
N VAL A 176 -17.48 20.72 -9.26
CA VAL A 176 -17.61 21.55 -10.47
C VAL A 176 -16.55 21.08 -11.46
N VAL A 177 -16.97 20.38 -12.49
CA VAL A 177 -16.05 19.74 -13.45
C VAL A 177 -15.39 20.81 -14.31
N PRO A 178 -14.03 20.95 -14.28
CA PRO A 178 -13.33 21.91 -15.10
C PRO A 178 -13.61 21.70 -16.61
N LYS A 179 -13.67 22.78 -17.36
CA LYS A 179 -13.95 22.71 -18.81
C LYS A 179 -12.90 21.83 -19.51
N SER A 180 -11.60 21.98 -19.15
CA SER A 180 -10.51 21.18 -19.72
C SER A 180 -10.69 19.67 -19.49
N VAL A 181 -11.18 19.27 -18.32
CA VAL A 181 -11.49 17.85 -18.02
C VAL A 181 -12.67 17.36 -18.86
N ARG A 182 -13.72 18.18 -19.00
CA ARG A 182 -14.88 17.84 -19.84
C ARG A 182 -14.52 17.73 -21.32
N ASP A 183 -13.63 18.61 -21.80
CA ASP A 183 -13.17 18.61 -23.19
C ASP A 183 -12.35 17.35 -23.48
N GLU A 184 -11.41 16.97 -22.58
CA GLU A 184 -10.61 15.75 -22.71
C GLU A 184 -11.49 14.48 -22.74
N HIS A 185 -12.45 14.37 -21.82
CA HIS A 185 -13.36 13.22 -21.82
C HIS A 185 -14.26 13.20 -23.08
N ALA A 186 -14.64 14.37 -23.62
CA ALA A 186 -15.43 14.45 -24.85
C ALA A 186 -14.62 13.96 -26.07
N GLU A 187 -13.30 14.15 -26.11
CA GLU A 187 -12.41 13.58 -27.13
C GLU A 187 -12.41 12.05 -27.09
N ASP A 188 -12.54 11.46 -25.89
CA ASP A 188 -12.68 10.01 -25.68
C ASP A 188 -14.13 9.51 -25.87
N GLY A 189 -15.08 10.40 -26.25
CA GLY A 189 -16.50 10.08 -26.47
C GLY A 189 -17.35 10.06 -25.18
N GLU A 190 -16.78 10.44 -24.03
CA GLU A 190 -17.49 10.50 -22.75
C GLU A 190 -17.97 11.93 -22.46
N LYS A 191 -19.27 12.09 -22.20
CA LYS A 191 -19.85 13.40 -21.90
C LYS A 191 -20.03 13.61 -20.40
N LEU A 192 -19.09 14.26 -19.76
CA LEU A 192 -19.19 14.60 -18.35
C LEU A 192 -20.18 15.76 -18.08
N PRO A 193 -20.97 15.70 -16.99
CA PRO A 193 -21.81 16.81 -16.59
C PRO A 193 -20.96 18.01 -16.13
N ALA A 194 -21.56 19.21 -16.10
CA ALA A 194 -20.88 20.39 -15.57
C ALA A 194 -20.63 20.34 -14.06
N GLN A 195 -21.46 19.56 -13.35
CA GLN A 195 -21.34 19.35 -11.91
C GLN A 195 -21.72 17.91 -11.55
N VAL A 196 -21.00 17.33 -10.60
CA VAL A 196 -21.36 16.06 -9.97
C VAL A 196 -21.74 16.35 -8.51
N PRO A 197 -22.96 15.99 -8.09
CA PRO A 197 -23.39 16.23 -6.70
C PRO A 197 -22.57 15.44 -5.69
N ALA A 198 -22.67 15.82 -4.43
CA ALA A 198 -22.14 15.02 -3.33
C ALA A 198 -22.76 13.63 -3.32
N GLY A 199 -21.98 12.61 -2.98
CA GLY A 199 -22.45 11.23 -2.93
C GLY A 199 -21.37 10.22 -3.35
N PRO A 200 -21.75 8.94 -3.40
CA PRO A 200 -20.79 7.84 -3.67
C PRO A 200 -20.18 7.88 -5.07
N ASP A 201 -20.84 8.52 -6.03
CA ASP A 201 -20.35 8.65 -7.40
C ASP A 201 -19.44 9.86 -7.61
N ASN A 202 -19.26 10.70 -6.58
CA ASN A 202 -18.43 11.89 -6.69
C ASN A 202 -16.94 11.54 -6.63
N PRO A 203 -16.15 11.86 -7.69
CA PRO A 203 -14.71 11.56 -7.71
C PRO A 203 -13.90 12.27 -6.64
N LEU A 204 -14.42 13.34 -6.02
CA LEU A 204 -13.75 14.01 -4.90
C LEU A 204 -13.91 13.26 -3.57
N GLY A 205 -14.79 12.26 -3.49
CA GLY A 205 -15.13 11.60 -2.23
C GLY A 205 -15.89 12.53 -1.28
N ALA A 206 -15.82 12.24 0.01
CA ALA A 206 -16.58 12.95 1.05
C ALA A 206 -15.90 14.23 1.57
N TYR A 207 -14.62 14.47 1.24
CA TYR A 207 -13.86 15.58 1.79
C TYR A 207 -12.92 16.20 0.76
N GLU A 208 -12.81 17.54 0.76
CA GLU A 208 -11.84 18.28 -0.02
C GLU A 208 -11.20 19.42 0.77
N PHE A 209 -9.95 19.72 0.42
CA PHE A 209 -9.25 20.95 0.74
C PHE A 209 -8.91 21.70 -0.54
N ARG A 210 -9.24 22.99 -0.61
CA ARG A 210 -8.82 23.86 -1.71
C ARG A 210 -7.46 24.45 -1.40
N LEU A 211 -6.58 24.38 -2.39
CA LEU A 211 -5.27 25.02 -2.33
C LEU A 211 -5.35 26.47 -2.82
N GLY A 212 -4.39 27.30 -2.42
CA GLY A 212 -4.24 28.66 -2.94
C GLY A 212 -3.89 28.70 -4.43
N TRP A 213 -3.53 27.58 -5.04
CA TRP A 213 -3.41 27.44 -6.49
C TRP A 213 -4.80 27.22 -7.11
N PRO A 214 -5.17 27.98 -8.16
CA PRO A 214 -6.47 27.81 -8.82
C PRO A 214 -6.69 26.38 -9.30
N SER A 215 -7.85 25.81 -8.99
CA SER A 215 -8.29 24.47 -9.43
C SER A 215 -7.55 23.28 -8.84
N TYR A 216 -6.62 23.45 -7.92
CA TYR A 216 -5.94 22.34 -7.25
C TYR A 216 -6.54 22.03 -5.89
N LEU A 217 -6.73 20.73 -5.65
CA LEU A 217 -7.36 20.19 -4.46
C LEU A 217 -6.49 19.09 -3.83
N ILE A 218 -6.64 18.91 -2.52
CA ILE A 218 -6.35 17.67 -1.82
C ILE A 218 -7.73 17.10 -1.44
N HIS A 219 -8.04 15.87 -1.88
CA HIS A 219 -9.39 15.33 -1.74
C HIS A 219 -9.41 13.81 -1.58
N GLY A 220 -10.52 13.28 -1.15
CA GLY A 220 -10.76 11.84 -1.13
C GLY A 220 -10.98 11.23 -2.51
N THR A 221 -11.63 10.09 -2.55
CA THR A 221 -11.94 9.43 -3.83
C THR A 221 -13.10 8.46 -3.66
N ASN A 222 -13.86 8.24 -4.73
CA ASN A 222 -14.74 7.10 -4.90
C ASN A 222 -14.04 5.91 -5.59
N LYS A 223 -12.78 6.09 -6.02
CA LYS A 223 -11.96 5.07 -6.70
C LYS A 223 -10.63 4.90 -5.94
N PRO A 224 -10.63 4.23 -4.77
CA PRO A 224 -9.45 4.13 -3.90
C PRO A 224 -8.26 3.45 -4.56
N TYR A 225 -8.48 2.58 -5.54
CA TYR A 225 -7.39 1.93 -6.29
C TYR A 225 -6.50 2.88 -7.11
N GLY A 226 -6.93 4.13 -7.30
CA GLY A 226 -6.11 5.16 -7.93
C GLY A 226 -5.13 5.88 -6.99
N VAL A 227 -5.11 5.52 -5.70
CA VAL A 227 -4.14 6.04 -4.74
C VAL A 227 -2.80 5.34 -4.92
N GLY A 228 -1.71 6.13 -4.88
CA GLY A 228 -0.38 5.65 -5.23
C GLY A 228 -0.14 5.54 -6.73
N MET A 229 -0.91 6.26 -7.55
CA MET A 229 -0.80 6.26 -9.02
C MET A 229 -0.89 7.67 -9.61
N ARG A 230 -0.43 7.81 -10.86
CA ARG A 230 -0.59 9.03 -11.67
C ARG A 230 -1.88 8.95 -12.48
N SER A 231 -3.00 9.32 -11.88
CA SER A 231 -4.33 9.10 -12.46
C SER A 231 -5.27 10.30 -12.38
N SER A 232 -4.88 11.41 -11.73
CA SER A 232 -5.72 12.60 -11.60
C SER A 232 -5.43 13.66 -12.69
N HIS A 233 -6.23 14.72 -12.71
CA HIS A 233 -5.98 15.92 -13.53
C HIS A 233 -5.22 16.99 -12.73
N GLY A 234 -4.21 16.56 -11.94
CA GLY A 234 -3.33 17.44 -11.18
C GLY A 234 -3.66 17.53 -9.69
N CYS A 235 -4.86 17.19 -9.26
CA CYS A 235 -5.23 17.17 -7.85
C CYS A 235 -4.55 16.01 -7.10
N ILE A 236 -4.48 16.15 -5.77
CA ILE A 236 -3.89 15.17 -4.85
C ILE A 236 -5.04 14.35 -4.25
N ARG A 237 -5.00 13.04 -4.46
CA ARG A 237 -6.06 12.11 -4.07
C ARG A 237 -5.57 11.22 -2.93
N LEU A 238 -6.37 11.09 -1.86
CA LEU A 238 -6.10 10.20 -0.73
C LEU A 238 -7.14 9.08 -0.64
N TYR A 239 -6.83 8.05 0.12
CA TYR A 239 -7.83 7.09 0.56
C TYR A 239 -8.95 7.79 1.34
N PRO A 240 -10.20 7.29 1.28
CA PRO A 240 -11.33 7.88 1.99
C PRO A 240 -11.12 7.99 3.50
N GLU A 241 -10.48 6.99 4.10
CA GLU A 241 -10.13 6.94 5.52
C GLU A 241 -9.11 8.00 5.91
N ASP A 242 -8.08 8.22 5.09
CA ASP A 242 -6.97 9.14 5.39
C ASP A 242 -7.41 10.60 5.27
N ILE A 243 -8.15 10.93 4.20
CA ILE A 243 -8.66 12.29 4.03
C ILE A 243 -9.66 12.66 5.14
N ALA A 244 -10.37 11.70 5.70
CA ALA A 244 -11.27 11.94 6.83
C ALA A 244 -10.49 12.39 8.08
N VAL A 245 -9.40 11.70 8.42
CA VAL A 245 -8.48 12.09 9.50
C VAL A 245 -7.89 13.47 9.24
N PHE A 246 -7.40 13.71 8.04
CA PHE A 246 -6.82 15.00 7.67
C PHE A 246 -7.84 16.12 7.73
N PHE A 247 -9.08 15.87 7.32
CA PHE A 247 -10.14 16.88 7.38
C PHE A 247 -10.39 17.37 8.80
N ASP A 248 -10.32 16.50 9.79
CA ASP A 248 -10.54 16.86 11.19
C ASP A 248 -9.29 17.50 11.82
N THR A 249 -8.10 17.19 11.35
CA THR A 249 -6.82 17.56 11.99
C THR A 249 -6.13 18.75 11.34
N ILE A 250 -6.28 18.98 10.03
CA ILE A 250 -5.56 20.04 9.31
C ILE A 250 -6.37 21.34 9.26
N PRO A 251 -5.90 22.43 9.88
CA PRO A 251 -6.62 23.70 9.85
C PRO A 251 -6.48 24.44 8.51
N ILE A 252 -7.47 25.31 8.21
CA ILE A 252 -7.37 26.28 7.12
C ILE A 252 -6.19 27.22 7.40
N GLY A 253 -5.45 27.61 6.34
CA GLY A 253 -4.25 28.41 6.45
C GLY A 253 -2.96 27.60 6.53
N THR A 254 -3.05 26.27 6.75
CA THR A 254 -1.88 25.39 6.78
C THR A 254 -1.08 25.51 5.49
N LYS A 255 0.22 25.72 5.64
CA LYS A 255 1.20 25.73 4.54
C LYS A 255 1.25 24.38 3.86
N VAL A 256 1.33 24.38 2.53
CA VAL A 256 1.50 23.18 1.71
C VAL A 256 2.74 23.37 0.84
N THR A 257 3.71 22.49 0.98
CA THR A 257 4.94 22.47 0.19
C THR A 257 4.96 21.22 -0.68
N VAL A 258 5.02 21.37 -1.98
CA VAL A 258 5.09 20.27 -2.95
C VAL A 258 6.48 20.22 -3.55
N VAL A 259 7.11 19.06 -3.41
CA VAL A 259 8.46 18.77 -3.92
C VAL A 259 8.45 17.54 -4.82
N ASN A 260 9.46 17.45 -5.70
CA ASN A 260 9.70 16.28 -6.54
C ASN A 260 11.10 15.73 -6.22
N GLN A 261 11.15 14.79 -5.28
CA GLN A 261 12.38 14.19 -4.77
C GLN A 261 12.34 12.67 -4.97
N PRO A 262 12.75 12.15 -6.13
CA PRO A 262 12.78 10.71 -6.38
C PRO A 262 13.83 9.97 -5.56
N TYR A 263 14.82 10.68 -5.02
CA TYR A 263 15.89 10.14 -4.19
C TYR A 263 15.93 10.89 -2.87
N LEU A 264 15.61 10.19 -1.78
CA LEU A 264 15.61 10.74 -0.43
C LEU A 264 16.79 10.19 0.36
N PHE A 265 17.53 11.09 0.99
CA PHE A 265 18.64 10.75 1.89
C PHE A 265 18.25 11.10 3.32
N GLY A 266 18.49 10.20 4.25
CA GLY A 266 18.16 10.40 5.64
C GLY A 266 19.07 9.64 6.59
N TRP A 267 19.28 10.19 7.76
CA TRP A 267 20.06 9.58 8.83
C TRP A 267 19.17 8.87 9.84
N ARG A 268 19.62 7.70 10.29
CA ARG A 268 19.10 7.01 11.47
C ARG A 268 20.26 6.35 12.20
N ASP A 269 20.42 6.65 13.49
CA ASP A 269 21.42 6.05 14.38
C ASP A 269 22.86 6.07 13.82
N GLY A 270 23.26 7.20 13.23
CA GLY A 270 24.58 7.40 12.64
C GLY A 270 24.80 6.76 11.26
N THR A 271 23.81 6.07 10.72
CA THR A 271 23.85 5.47 9.37
C THR A 271 23.08 6.34 8.38
N LEU A 272 23.65 6.55 7.20
CA LEU A 272 22.97 7.24 6.10
C LEU A 272 22.25 6.22 5.22
N TYR A 273 21.01 6.54 4.87
CA TYR A 273 20.15 5.73 4.03
C TYR A 273 19.79 6.49 2.75
N LEU A 274 19.50 5.75 1.70
CA LEU A 274 18.86 6.21 0.47
C LEU A 274 17.54 5.47 0.28
N GLN A 275 16.47 6.21 0.02
CA GLN A 275 15.21 5.67 -0.50
C GLN A 275 15.01 6.20 -1.91
N ALA A 276 14.88 5.30 -2.87
CA ALA A 276 14.76 5.63 -4.28
C ALA A 276 13.39 5.24 -4.83
N TYR A 277 12.84 6.14 -5.62
CA TYR A 277 11.59 5.99 -6.38
C TYR A 277 11.86 6.16 -7.87
N THR A 278 10.96 5.67 -8.70
CA THR A 278 11.06 5.85 -10.14
C THR A 278 10.95 7.33 -10.50
N VAL A 279 11.89 7.82 -11.31
CA VAL A 279 11.82 9.18 -11.85
C VAL A 279 10.62 9.28 -12.77
N MET A 280 9.82 10.33 -12.59
CA MET A 280 8.64 10.56 -13.42
C MET A 280 9.01 10.82 -14.87
N GLU A 281 8.27 10.27 -15.82
CA GLU A 281 8.52 10.38 -17.27
C GLU A 281 8.59 11.83 -17.77
N ASP A 282 7.85 12.72 -17.13
CA ASP A 282 7.79 14.15 -17.45
C ASP A 282 8.65 15.02 -16.53
N ASP A 283 9.57 14.41 -15.77
CA ASP A 283 10.62 15.13 -15.05
C ASP A 283 11.68 15.61 -16.04
N SER A 284 11.81 16.93 -16.20
CA SER A 284 12.72 17.54 -17.16
C SER A 284 14.19 17.52 -16.76
N ARG A 285 14.51 17.00 -15.56
CA ARG A 285 15.90 16.91 -15.08
C ARG A 285 16.63 15.76 -15.77
N ASP A 286 17.86 16.00 -16.22
CA ASP A 286 18.69 14.99 -16.85
C ASP A 286 19.35 14.05 -15.82
N TRP A 287 18.58 13.10 -15.33
CA TRP A 287 19.03 12.11 -14.35
C TRP A 287 20.06 11.11 -14.93
N ASN A 288 20.09 10.92 -16.23
CA ASN A 288 20.99 9.94 -16.86
C ASN A 288 22.43 10.46 -16.91
N ASN A 289 22.63 11.72 -17.32
CA ASN A 289 23.96 12.28 -17.51
C ASN A 289 24.46 13.06 -16.28
N ASN A 290 23.54 13.59 -15.46
CA ASN A 290 23.89 14.48 -14.35
C ASN A 290 23.47 13.94 -12.97
N ARG A 291 23.31 12.62 -12.83
CA ARG A 291 22.78 12.00 -11.59
C ARG A 291 23.49 12.47 -10.32
N LYS A 292 24.83 12.45 -10.29
CA LYS A 292 25.59 12.86 -9.10
C LYS A 292 25.34 14.34 -8.74
N ALA A 293 25.32 15.22 -9.73
CA ALA A 293 25.04 16.65 -9.53
C ALA A 293 23.60 16.90 -9.08
N LEU A 294 22.63 16.13 -9.60
CA LEU A 294 21.23 16.22 -9.21
C LEU A 294 21.00 15.66 -7.81
N LEU A 295 21.60 14.53 -7.47
CA LEU A 295 21.54 13.95 -6.12
C LEU A 295 22.06 14.94 -5.08
N SER A 296 23.18 15.64 -5.37
CA SER A 296 23.71 16.65 -4.47
C SER A 296 22.78 17.86 -4.27
N LYS A 297 21.98 18.21 -5.27
CA LYS A 297 21.00 19.33 -5.19
C LYS A 297 19.75 18.98 -4.39
N LEU A 298 19.42 17.70 -4.25
CA LEU A 298 18.29 17.23 -3.44
C LEU A 298 18.57 17.26 -1.94
N LEU A 299 19.83 17.39 -1.58
CA LEU A 299 20.25 17.44 -0.19
C LEU A 299 20.00 18.83 0.38
N ASN A 300 19.36 18.92 1.53
CA ASN A 300 19.32 20.18 2.25
C ASN A 300 20.76 20.57 2.71
N PRO A 301 21.05 21.87 2.97
CA PRO A 301 22.40 22.32 3.30
C PRO A 301 23.03 21.64 4.53
N LYS A 302 22.19 21.24 5.52
CA LYS A 302 22.67 20.50 6.69
C LYS A 302 23.09 19.08 6.29
N LEU A 303 22.30 18.43 5.45
CA LEU A 303 22.56 17.09 4.94
C LEU A 303 23.76 17.11 3.99
N GLN A 304 23.87 18.12 3.11
CA GLN A 304 25.04 18.32 2.24
C GLN A 304 26.34 18.41 3.06
N LYS A 305 26.34 19.19 4.14
CA LYS A 305 27.51 19.30 5.02
C LYS A 305 27.85 17.98 5.69
N LYS A 306 26.85 17.31 6.28
CA LYS A 306 27.05 15.98 6.89
C LYS A 306 27.60 14.96 5.88
N ILE A 307 27.06 14.92 4.67
CA ILE A 307 27.52 14.00 3.61
C ILE A 307 28.94 14.37 3.16
N SER A 308 29.25 15.65 3.01
CA SER A 308 30.61 16.11 2.68
C SER A 308 31.63 15.66 3.72
N ASP A 309 31.28 15.70 5.00
CA ASP A 309 32.13 15.26 6.08
C ASP A 309 32.33 13.72 6.10
N HIS A 310 31.41 12.95 5.51
CA HIS A 310 31.38 11.49 5.44
C HIS A 310 31.47 10.91 4.03
N ASP A 311 31.85 11.71 3.01
CA ASP A 311 31.87 11.31 1.58
C ASP A 311 32.63 10.00 1.33
N LYS A 312 33.71 9.76 2.08
CA LYS A 312 34.53 8.54 1.97
C LYS A 312 33.85 7.27 2.52
N GLU A 313 32.79 7.45 3.30
CA GLU A 313 32.03 6.34 3.92
C GLU A 313 30.84 5.93 3.06
N ILE A 314 30.48 6.75 2.05
CA ILE A 314 29.33 6.51 1.19
C ILE A 314 29.70 5.53 0.08
N ASP A 315 28.93 4.48 -0.03
CA ASP A 315 28.97 3.54 -1.14
C ASP A 315 28.25 4.14 -2.37
N TRP A 316 28.97 4.93 -3.15
CA TRP A 316 28.44 5.59 -4.34
C TRP A 316 28.04 4.62 -5.46
N GLN A 317 28.61 3.40 -5.49
CA GLN A 317 28.18 2.38 -6.43
C GLN A 317 26.78 1.91 -6.05
N ARG A 318 26.56 1.60 -4.77
CA ARG A 318 25.23 1.22 -4.24
C ARG A 318 24.20 2.32 -4.47
N VAL A 319 24.55 3.60 -4.25
CA VAL A 319 23.68 4.73 -4.59
C VAL A 319 23.27 4.70 -6.06
N GLY A 320 24.21 4.39 -6.97
CA GLY A 320 23.95 4.23 -8.40
C GLY A 320 22.98 3.09 -8.70
N ASP A 321 23.22 1.95 -8.10
CA ASP A 321 22.40 0.73 -8.29
C ASP A 321 20.97 0.92 -7.79
N LEU A 322 20.81 1.50 -6.60
CA LEU A 322 19.49 1.82 -6.01
C LEU A 322 18.72 2.86 -6.83
N ALA A 323 19.43 3.84 -7.40
CA ALA A 323 18.81 4.84 -8.26
C ALA A 323 18.42 4.27 -9.62
N HIS A 324 19.12 3.24 -10.10
CA HIS A 324 18.81 2.55 -11.36
C HIS A 324 17.65 1.54 -11.18
N THR A 325 17.61 0.86 -10.03
CA THR A 325 16.58 -0.13 -9.72
C THR A 325 15.93 0.22 -8.37
N PRO A 326 15.02 1.20 -8.36
CA PRO A 326 14.33 1.63 -7.13
C PRO A 326 13.55 0.48 -6.49
N ARG A 327 13.48 0.50 -5.15
CA ARG A 327 12.74 -0.50 -4.38
C ARG A 327 11.78 0.14 -3.34
N ALA A 328 11.63 1.46 -3.38
CA ALA A 328 10.77 2.23 -2.45
C ALA A 328 11.05 1.96 -0.94
N VAL A 329 12.17 1.35 -0.62
CA VAL A 329 12.59 0.97 0.75
C VAL A 329 13.88 1.73 1.07
N PRO A 330 14.02 2.33 2.28
CA PRO A 330 15.28 2.90 2.73
C PRO A 330 16.38 1.84 2.86
N VAL A 331 17.49 2.06 2.19
CA VAL A 331 18.66 1.16 2.20
C VAL A 331 19.88 1.89 2.74
N PRO A 332 20.63 1.31 3.70
CA PRO A 332 21.87 1.89 4.18
C PRO A 332 22.90 2.04 3.05
N ILE A 333 23.51 3.21 2.96
CA ILE A 333 24.57 3.52 1.99
C ILE A 333 25.91 3.87 2.63
N THR A 334 25.99 3.80 3.96
CA THR A 334 27.23 3.84 4.76
C THR A 334 27.32 2.59 5.62
N GLY A 335 28.53 2.21 6.03
CA GLY A 335 28.77 0.98 6.81
C GLY A 335 28.78 -0.28 5.93
N GLY A 336 29.13 -1.41 6.52
CA GLY A 336 29.34 -2.71 5.82
C GLY A 336 28.05 -3.52 5.55
N PHE A 337 26.95 -2.89 5.17
CA PHE A 337 25.68 -3.59 4.89
C PHE A 337 25.67 -4.25 3.50
N SER A 338 24.99 -5.39 3.39
CA SER A 338 24.95 -6.21 2.17
C SER A 338 23.92 -5.74 1.11
N GLY A 339 23.18 -4.67 1.36
CA GLY A 339 22.23 -4.12 0.41
C GLY A 339 20.76 -4.36 0.77
N ILE A 340 19.89 -4.28 -0.24
CA ILE A 340 18.43 -4.37 -0.07
C ILE A 340 17.96 -5.72 0.50
N ASP A 341 18.60 -6.81 0.11
CA ASP A 341 18.24 -8.16 0.56
C ASP A 341 18.48 -8.33 2.08
N ASP A 342 19.50 -7.67 2.60
CA ASP A 342 19.79 -7.66 4.04
C ASP A 342 18.70 -6.86 4.81
N VAL A 343 18.24 -5.75 4.26
CA VAL A 343 17.12 -4.98 4.84
C VAL A 343 15.83 -5.81 4.84
N ILE A 344 15.49 -6.42 3.71
CA ILE A 344 14.29 -7.26 3.58
C ILE A 344 14.39 -8.50 4.46
N GLY A 345 15.56 -9.15 4.50
CA GLY A 345 15.78 -10.34 5.33
C GLY A 345 15.57 -10.08 6.82
N LYS A 346 15.93 -8.89 7.29
CA LYS A 346 15.77 -8.47 8.70
C LYS A 346 14.39 -7.88 9.02
N SER A 347 13.54 -7.64 7.99
CA SER A 347 12.23 -7.06 8.18
C SER A 347 11.29 -8.00 8.91
N LEU A 348 10.43 -7.43 9.77
CA LEU A 348 9.48 -8.20 10.57
C LEU A 348 8.37 -8.76 9.69
N LEU A 349 8.13 -10.07 9.79
CA LEU A 349 6.96 -10.71 9.21
C LEU A 349 5.75 -10.49 10.13
N VAL A 350 4.70 -9.88 9.62
CA VAL A 350 3.50 -9.52 10.38
C VAL A 350 2.24 -10.17 9.80
N GLU A 351 1.17 -10.19 10.59
CA GLU A 351 -0.14 -10.62 10.11
C GLU A 351 -0.61 -9.76 8.94
N ASN A 352 -1.27 -10.37 7.97
CA ASN A 352 -1.91 -9.66 6.85
C ASN A 352 -3.28 -9.11 7.28
N THR A 353 -3.26 -8.16 8.20
CA THR A 353 -4.43 -7.52 8.81
C THR A 353 -4.22 -6.02 8.87
N LEU A 354 -5.28 -5.29 9.19
CA LEU A 354 -5.17 -3.85 9.43
C LEU A 354 -4.28 -3.58 10.65
N PRO A 355 -3.43 -2.54 10.59
CA PRO A 355 -2.75 -2.01 11.76
C PRO A 355 -3.74 -1.62 12.85
N GLU A 356 -3.30 -1.68 14.10
CA GLU A 356 -4.11 -1.21 15.22
C GLU A 356 -4.36 0.30 15.10
N GLY A 357 -5.60 0.73 15.31
CA GLY A 357 -6.01 2.14 15.18
C GLY A 357 -6.40 2.57 13.76
N SER A 358 -6.40 1.68 12.78
CA SER A 358 -6.87 1.99 11.43
C SER A 358 -8.35 2.42 11.41
N ASN A 359 -8.66 3.44 10.62
CA ASN A 359 -10.02 3.98 10.48
C ASN A 359 -10.86 3.28 9.39
N TRP A 360 -10.32 2.27 8.76
CA TRP A 360 -10.97 1.50 7.71
C TRP A 360 -11.30 0.10 8.23
N ASP A 361 -12.42 -0.48 7.78
CA ASP A 361 -12.90 -1.81 8.23
C ASP A 361 -12.27 -2.98 7.46
N GLY A 362 -11.34 -2.72 6.55
CA GLY A 362 -10.64 -3.72 5.75
C GLY A 362 -11.45 -4.25 4.56
N LYS A 363 -12.64 -3.74 4.32
CA LYS A 363 -13.47 -4.17 3.21
C LYS A 363 -13.29 -3.28 2.01
N THR A 364 -12.83 -3.84 0.91
CA THR A 364 -12.65 -3.09 -0.35
C THR A 364 -13.98 -2.87 -1.08
N GLY A 365 -14.99 -3.64 -0.74
CA GLY A 365 -16.33 -3.53 -1.33
C GLY A 365 -16.46 -4.06 -2.76
N LEU A 366 -15.37 -4.23 -3.48
CA LEU A 366 -15.35 -4.72 -4.87
C LEU A 366 -14.12 -5.62 -5.07
N LEU A 367 -14.35 -6.86 -5.47
CA LEU A 367 -13.30 -7.67 -6.10
C LEU A 367 -13.05 -7.05 -7.50
N VAL A 368 -11.96 -6.35 -7.64
CA VAL A 368 -11.60 -5.69 -8.90
C VAL A 368 -10.56 -6.54 -9.60
N ASP A 369 -10.90 -7.10 -10.74
CA ASP A 369 -9.93 -7.74 -11.62
C ASP A 369 -9.05 -6.71 -12.36
N GLU A 370 -7.99 -7.16 -13.00
CA GLU A 370 -7.04 -6.29 -13.72
C GLU A 370 -7.71 -5.41 -14.77
N LYS A 371 -8.72 -5.92 -15.48
CA LYS A 371 -9.43 -5.19 -16.52
C LYS A 371 -10.26 -4.06 -15.91
N THR A 372 -11.07 -4.40 -14.91
CA THR A 372 -11.91 -3.44 -14.17
C THR A 372 -11.05 -2.37 -13.49
N PHE A 373 -9.88 -2.76 -12.94
CA PHE A 373 -8.93 -1.81 -12.38
C PHE A 373 -8.39 -0.82 -13.42
N LYS A 374 -7.91 -1.31 -14.57
CA LYS A 374 -7.43 -0.46 -15.67
C LYS A 374 -8.51 0.48 -16.15
N GLU A 375 -9.73 0.02 -16.27
CA GLU A 375 -10.88 0.84 -16.63
C GLU A 375 -11.18 1.92 -15.58
N LEU A 376 -11.19 1.54 -14.29
CA LEU A 376 -11.45 2.46 -13.18
C LEU A 376 -10.36 3.55 -13.05
N VAL A 377 -9.10 3.19 -13.26
CA VAL A 377 -7.97 4.11 -13.15
C VAL A 377 -7.85 5.01 -14.38
N SER A 378 -8.09 4.48 -15.58
CA SER A 378 -8.02 5.25 -16.82
C SER A 378 -9.17 6.26 -17.00
N GLY A 379 -10.16 6.25 -16.12
CA GLY A 379 -11.35 7.09 -16.25
C GLY A 379 -12.37 6.61 -17.27
N ARG A 380 -12.15 5.45 -17.90
CA ARG A 380 -13.00 4.88 -18.96
C ARG A 380 -14.12 3.97 -18.45
N SER A 381 -14.32 3.86 -17.14
CA SER A 381 -15.35 2.98 -16.61
C SER A 381 -16.69 3.69 -16.48
N GLU A 382 -17.69 3.19 -17.16
CA GLU A 382 -19.07 3.35 -16.72
C GLU A 382 -19.22 2.76 -15.31
N ALA A 383 -19.74 3.54 -14.36
CA ALA A 383 -20.11 3.00 -13.07
C ALA A 383 -21.07 1.82 -13.29
N PRO A 384 -20.90 0.67 -12.64
CA PRO A 384 -21.86 -0.41 -12.76
C PRO A 384 -23.25 0.14 -12.38
N PRO A 385 -24.31 -0.19 -13.13
CA PRO A 385 -25.63 0.35 -12.87
C PRO A 385 -26.06 0.03 -11.44
N ALA A 386 -26.53 1.04 -10.72
CA ALA A 386 -26.90 0.99 -9.30
C ALA A 386 -27.90 -0.12 -8.90
N SER A 387 -28.47 -0.85 -9.89
CA SER A 387 -29.44 -1.92 -9.68
C SER A 387 -28.88 -3.25 -9.20
N GLN A 388 -27.55 -3.51 -9.32
CA GLN A 388 -27.00 -4.81 -8.94
C GLN A 388 -26.57 -4.89 -7.46
N THR A 389 -26.28 -3.77 -6.82
CA THR A 389 -25.86 -3.73 -5.41
C THR A 389 -27.05 -3.97 -4.44
N GLN A 390 -28.27 -3.64 -4.84
CA GLN A 390 -29.47 -3.90 -4.01
C GLN A 390 -29.95 -5.35 -4.08
N ALA A 391 -29.71 -6.08 -5.17
CA ALA A 391 -30.13 -7.46 -5.31
C ALA A 391 -29.30 -8.44 -4.45
N ALA A 392 -28.01 -8.17 -4.26
CA ALA A 392 -27.14 -9.04 -3.43
C ALA A 392 -27.43 -8.93 -1.93
N VAL A 393 -27.89 -7.77 -1.46
CA VAL A 393 -28.22 -7.56 -0.04
C VAL A 393 -29.58 -8.16 0.32
N GLN A 394 -30.54 -8.17 -0.61
CA GLN A 394 -31.88 -8.75 -0.38
C GLN A 394 -31.88 -10.27 -0.42
N THR A 395 -30.99 -10.91 -1.15
CA THR A 395 -30.93 -12.39 -1.24
C THR A 395 -30.35 -13.02 0.03
N GLN A 396 -29.56 -12.29 0.83
CA GLN A 396 -29.06 -12.78 2.13
C GLN A 396 -30.03 -12.56 3.30
N ALA A 397 -30.98 -11.66 3.17
CA ALA A 397 -31.98 -11.40 4.21
C ALA A 397 -33.19 -12.37 4.16
N SER A 398 -33.37 -13.11 3.08
CA SER A 398 -34.49 -14.07 2.89
C SER A 398 -34.12 -15.53 3.17
N ALA A 399 -32.86 -15.80 3.61
CA ALA A 399 -32.35 -17.14 3.91
C ALA A 399 -31.99 -17.32 5.39
N ARG A 400 -32.65 -16.58 6.30
CA ARG A 400 -32.59 -16.82 7.74
C ARG A 400 -34.00 -16.89 8.35
#